data_2404df7766a17cbcb3892ca537d71868
#
_entry.id   2404df7766a17cbcb3892ca537d71868
#
_cell.length_a   1.000
_cell.length_b   1.000
_cell.length_c   1.000
_cell.angle_alpha   90.00
_cell.angle_beta   90.00
_cell.angle_gamma   90.00
#
_symmetry.space_group_name_H-M   'P 1'
#
loop_
_entity.id
_entity.type
_entity.pdbx_description
1 polymer ?
#
loop_
_entity_poly.entity_id
_entity_poly.type
_entity_poly.pdbx_seq_one_letter_code
_entity_poly.pdbx_strand_id
1 'polypeptide(L)'
;MAISKKGIFFTFAAIALALIIILSFKAYKTYEMKEKIDIVGVRIDTMNNFIKDIEQDLEKGLYIASFRAFAGMGEYIASNGTYIADIDEGFNELILEGTLNNKEISLMQNSTFTDWVEKIEAEADKIDIIVNFDILDVNIEQNDPWSVLVSSDIDIVVKDKKNTSSWNRNKNIVTKISIGDFEDPLYIKNSYGRVTNAIVRSPIADFVQGGDISNLLLHLNNSYYIESSTAPNFLMRLQGDLSNSPTGIESLVNLGEFQDQGLPIEDRSAVDYIYFGTQSTTDYGIDGTPDWFKLDSNHLAIYEVQNLTI
;
A
#
# COMPACT_ATOMS: atom_id res chain seq x y z
N MET A 1 -36.92 -87.08 -22.30
CA MET A 1 -37.34 -85.77 -22.83
C MET A 1 -36.14 -85.22 -23.63
N ALA A 2 -36.12 -85.32 -24.93
CA ALA A 2 -35.02 -84.87 -25.76
C ALA A 2 -35.12 -83.37 -25.95
N ILE A 3 -34.23 -82.65 -25.33
CA ILE A 3 -34.13 -81.19 -25.49
C ILE A 3 -33.70 -80.92 -26.92
N SER A 4 -34.55 -80.25 -27.67
CA SER A 4 -34.34 -79.97 -29.10
C SER A 4 -33.10 -79.10 -29.23
N LYS A 5 -32.10 -79.52 -30.07
CA LYS A 5 -30.86 -78.73 -30.33
C LYS A 5 -31.11 -77.27 -30.73
N LYS A 6 -32.29 -76.98 -31.35
CA LYS A 6 -32.74 -75.64 -31.69
C LYS A 6 -33.05 -74.78 -30.44
N GLY A 7 -33.65 -75.37 -29.38
CA GLY A 7 -33.95 -74.63 -28.14
C GLY A 7 -32.70 -74.20 -27.39
N ILE A 8 -31.64 -75.00 -27.34
CA ILE A 8 -30.37 -74.68 -26.72
C ILE A 8 -29.68 -73.51 -27.46
N PHE A 9 -29.74 -73.47 -28.78
CA PHE A 9 -29.18 -72.42 -29.60
C PHE A 9 -29.86 -71.05 -29.33
N PHE A 10 -31.21 -71.06 -29.27
CA PHE A 10 -31.94 -69.81 -28.95
C PHE A 10 -31.72 -69.29 -27.57
N THR A 11 -31.57 -70.15 -26.56
CA THR A 11 -31.22 -69.72 -25.21
C THR A 11 -29.80 -69.16 -25.13
N PHE A 12 -28.83 -69.74 -25.85
CA PHE A 12 -27.47 -69.23 -25.92
C PHE A 12 -27.41 -67.87 -26.64
N ALA A 13 -28.15 -67.70 -27.74
CA ALA A 13 -28.25 -66.41 -28.44
C ALA A 13 -28.94 -65.31 -27.57
N ALA A 14 -29.97 -65.69 -26.80
CA ALA A 14 -30.62 -64.75 -25.87
C ALA A 14 -29.70 -64.32 -24.75
N ILE A 15 -28.92 -65.26 -24.16
CA ILE A 15 -27.93 -64.93 -23.14
C ILE A 15 -26.81 -64.03 -23.70
N ALA A 16 -26.31 -64.31 -24.91
CA ALA A 16 -25.30 -63.51 -25.56
C ALA A 16 -25.79 -62.08 -25.81
N LEU A 17 -27.04 -61.93 -26.30
CA LEU A 17 -27.66 -60.65 -26.55
C LEU A 17 -27.89 -59.87 -25.26
N ALA A 18 -28.33 -60.53 -24.18
CA ALA A 18 -28.48 -59.93 -22.89
C ALA A 18 -27.12 -59.44 -22.30
N LEU A 19 -26.05 -60.20 -22.48
CA LEU A 19 -24.69 -59.83 -22.09
C LEU A 19 -24.22 -58.58 -22.88
N ILE A 20 -24.44 -58.50 -24.17
CA ILE A 20 -24.08 -57.33 -24.99
C ILE A 20 -24.83 -56.11 -24.52
N ILE A 21 -26.12 -56.23 -24.22
CA ILE A 21 -26.92 -55.11 -23.69
C ILE A 21 -26.37 -54.64 -22.33
N ILE A 22 -26.10 -55.55 -21.42
CA ILE A 22 -25.54 -55.24 -20.09
C ILE A 22 -24.16 -54.55 -20.22
N LEU A 23 -23.28 -55.05 -21.07
CA LEU A 23 -21.97 -54.48 -21.33
C LEU A 23 -22.07 -53.08 -21.96
N SER A 24 -23.01 -52.89 -22.90
CA SER A 24 -23.28 -51.56 -23.53
C SER A 24 -23.77 -50.55 -22.51
N PHE A 25 -24.68 -50.93 -21.61
CA PHE A 25 -25.12 -50.03 -20.53
C PHE A 25 -24.00 -49.72 -19.55
N LYS A 26 -23.16 -50.69 -19.22
CA LYS A 26 -22.01 -50.47 -18.33
C LYS A 26 -20.97 -49.56 -18.98
N ALA A 27 -20.68 -49.75 -20.27
CA ALA A 27 -19.76 -48.90 -21.02
C ALA A 27 -20.29 -47.47 -21.12
N TYR A 28 -21.59 -47.29 -21.45
CA TYR A 28 -22.22 -45.97 -21.49
C TYR A 28 -22.15 -45.24 -20.15
N LYS A 29 -22.52 -45.91 -19.07
CA LYS A 29 -22.47 -45.33 -17.72
C LYS A 29 -21.04 -44.97 -17.29
N THR A 30 -20.05 -45.79 -17.67
CA THR A 30 -18.64 -45.51 -17.41
C THR A 30 -18.15 -44.29 -18.19
N TYR A 31 -18.60 -44.16 -19.46
CA TYR A 31 -18.27 -43.00 -20.30
C TYR A 31 -18.87 -41.69 -19.73
N GLU A 32 -20.15 -41.71 -19.36
CA GLU A 32 -20.85 -40.59 -18.74
C GLU A 32 -20.18 -40.16 -17.40
N MET A 33 -19.77 -41.12 -16.59
CA MET A 33 -19.04 -40.82 -15.36
C MET A 33 -17.67 -40.19 -15.62
N LYS A 34 -16.94 -40.69 -16.64
CA LYS A 34 -15.63 -40.15 -17.00
C LYS A 34 -15.78 -38.71 -17.51
N GLU A 35 -16.73 -38.42 -18.37
CA GLU A 35 -17.02 -37.08 -18.89
C GLU A 35 -17.36 -36.09 -17.73
N LYS A 36 -18.19 -36.53 -16.76
CA LYS A 36 -18.49 -35.71 -15.57
C LYS A 36 -17.25 -35.44 -14.70
N ILE A 37 -16.37 -36.44 -14.53
CA ILE A 37 -15.13 -36.28 -13.78
C ILE A 37 -14.19 -35.29 -14.48
N ASP A 38 -14.05 -35.39 -15.79
CA ASP A 38 -13.20 -34.49 -16.59
C ASP A 38 -13.74 -33.05 -16.52
N ILE A 39 -15.06 -32.85 -16.61
CA ILE A 39 -15.68 -31.52 -16.45
C ILE A 39 -15.43 -30.93 -15.06
N VAL A 40 -15.60 -31.73 -14.01
CA VAL A 40 -15.34 -31.29 -12.62
C VAL A 40 -13.85 -30.97 -12.42
N GLY A 41 -12.96 -31.78 -13.00
CA GLY A 41 -11.52 -31.51 -12.96
C GLY A 41 -11.15 -30.16 -13.58
N VAL A 42 -11.62 -29.91 -14.80
CA VAL A 42 -11.41 -28.62 -15.47
C VAL A 42 -11.96 -27.45 -14.63
N ARG A 43 -13.13 -27.61 -14.01
CA ARG A 43 -13.74 -26.57 -13.17
C ARG A 43 -12.90 -26.29 -11.91
N ILE A 44 -12.38 -27.33 -11.25
CA ILE A 44 -11.49 -27.19 -10.09
C ILE A 44 -10.22 -26.44 -10.48
N ASP A 45 -9.60 -26.79 -11.61
CA ASP A 45 -8.40 -26.14 -12.10
C ASP A 45 -8.65 -24.65 -12.43
N THR A 46 -9.79 -24.36 -13.07
CA THR A 46 -10.21 -22.98 -13.34
C THR A 46 -10.37 -22.17 -12.06
N MET A 47 -11.02 -22.73 -11.05
CA MET A 47 -11.19 -22.05 -9.75
C MET A 47 -9.86 -21.88 -9.01
N ASN A 48 -8.96 -22.86 -9.06
CA ASN A 48 -7.63 -22.71 -8.46
C ASN A 48 -6.80 -21.59 -9.11
N ASN A 49 -6.88 -21.47 -10.45
CA ASN A 49 -6.21 -20.37 -11.14
C ASN A 49 -6.85 -19.03 -10.79
N PHE A 50 -8.17 -18.96 -10.75
CA PHE A 50 -8.91 -17.76 -10.37
C PHE A 50 -8.57 -17.30 -8.95
N ILE A 51 -8.40 -18.22 -7.99
CA ILE A 51 -7.97 -17.86 -6.62
C ILE A 51 -6.58 -17.22 -6.62
N LYS A 52 -5.65 -17.72 -7.42
CA LYS A 52 -4.31 -17.12 -7.54
C LYS A 52 -4.36 -15.72 -8.17
N ASP A 53 -5.21 -15.54 -9.17
CA ASP A 53 -5.40 -14.25 -9.82
C ASP A 53 -5.99 -13.23 -8.83
N ILE A 54 -6.98 -13.63 -8.02
CA ILE A 54 -7.54 -12.82 -6.93
C ILE A 54 -6.45 -12.40 -5.95
N GLU A 55 -5.60 -13.32 -5.47
CA GLU A 55 -4.56 -13.01 -4.51
C GLU A 55 -3.61 -11.91 -5.06
N GLN A 56 -3.24 -11.97 -6.33
CA GLN A 56 -2.42 -10.94 -6.98
C GLN A 56 -3.16 -9.61 -7.17
N ASP A 57 -4.44 -9.66 -7.49
CA ASP A 57 -5.24 -8.45 -7.68
C ASP A 57 -5.54 -7.75 -6.36
N LEU A 58 -5.70 -8.48 -5.27
CA LEU A 58 -5.81 -7.93 -3.91
C LEU A 58 -4.54 -7.18 -3.49
N GLU A 59 -3.34 -7.72 -3.78
CA GLU A 59 -2.07 -7.03 -3.50
C GLU A 59 -1.99 -5.70 -4.27
N LYS A 60 -2.37 -5.68 -5.55
CA LYS A 60 -2.42 -4.45 -6.36
C LYS A 60 -3.47 -3.46 -5.84
N GLY A 61 -4.65 -3.97 -5.48
CA GLY A 61 -5.74 -3.16 -4.92
C GLY A 61 -5.33 -2.50 -3.62
N LEU A 62 -4.71 -3.25 -2.71
CA LEU A 62 -4.19 -2.72 -1.45
C LEU A 62 -3.11 -1.65 -1.71
N TYR A 63 -2.19 -1.88 -2.67
CA TYR A 63 -1.17 -0.89 -3.04
C TYR A 63 -1.80 0.41 -3.54
N ILE A 64 -2.72 0.33 -4.49
CA ILE A 64 -3.34 1.51 -5.12
C ILE A 64 -4.18 2.28 -4.10
N ALA A 65 -4.99 1.59 -3.31
CA ALA A 65 -5.82 2.21 -2.27
C ALA A 65 -4.95 2.88 -1.20
N SER A 66 -3.87 2.21 -0.74
CA SER A 66 -2.94 2.75 0.25
C SER A 66 -2.19 3.98 -0.25
N PHE A 67 -1.67 3.94 -1.49
CA PHE A 67 -1.01 5.10 -2.09
C PHE A 67 -1.94 6.31 -2.15
N ARG A 68 -3.19 6.10 -2.57
CA ARG A 68 -4.20 7.16 -2.63
C ARG A 68 -4.62 7.65 -1.24
N ALA A 69 -4.67 6.76 -0.25
CA ALA A 69 -4.98 7.12 1.12
C ALA A 69 -3.91 8.06 1.70
N PHE A 70 -2.61 7.75 1.55
CA PHE A 70 -1.54 8.65 1.99
C PHE A 70 -1.55 9.99 1.26
N ALA A 71 -1.77 10.01 -0.06
CA ALA A 71 -1.92 11.25 -0.82
C ALA A 71 -3.16 12.04 -0.33
N GLY A 72 -4.27 11.36 -0.06
CA GLY A 72 -5.50 11.95 0.48
C GLY A 72 -5.33 12.54 1.88
N MET A 73 -4.49 11.94 2.72
CA MET A 73 -4.11 12.52 4.01
C MET A 73 -3.39 13.86 3.85
N GLY A 74 -2.47 13.96 2.89
CA GLY A 74 -1.81 15.22 2.55
C GLY A 74 -2.82 16.29 2.08
N GLU A 75 -3.75 15.91 1.20
CA GLU A 75 -4.84 16.80 0.75
C GLU A 75 -5.72 17.27 1.91
N TYR A 76 -6.04 16.38 2.83
CA TYR A 76 -6.80 16.71 4.03
C TYR A 76 -6.07 17.75 4.89
N ILE A 77 -4.77 17.56 5.16
CA ILE A 77 -3.96 18.50 5.94
C ILE A 77 -3.90 19.85 5.24
N ALA A 78 -3.71 19.88 3.92
CA ALA A 78 -3.68 21.11 3.13
C ALA A 78 -5.00 21.88 3.21
N SER A 79 -6.13 21.18 3.12
CA SER A 79 -7.45 21.80 3.08
C SER A 79 -7.98 22.21 4.45
N ASN A 80 -7.67 21.44 5.51
CA ASN A 80 -8.17 21.69 6.86
C ASN A 80 -7.18 22.46 7.76
N GLY A 81 -5.89 22.49 7.41
CA GLY A 81 -4.85 23.12 8.19
C GLY A 81 -4.59 22.44 9.54
N THR A 82 -4.94 21.16 9.70
CA THR A 82 -4.73 20.38 10.93
C THR A 82 -4.08 19.05 10.60
N TYR A 83 -3.22 18.58 11.49
CA TYR A 83 -2.70 17.22 11.41
C TYR A 83 -3.77 16.17 11.71
N ILE A 84 -3.48 14.91 11.39
CA ILE A 84 -4.35 13.77 11.66
C ILE A 84 -4.12 13.33 13.11
N ALA A 85 -5.19 13.25 13.90
CA ALA A 85 -5.08 12.97 15.33
C ALA A 85 -4.64 11.52 15.62
N ASP A 86 -5.19 10.57 14.87
CA ASP A 86 -4.85 9.15 14.94
C ASP A 86 -4.64 8.64 13.51
N ILE A 87 -3.40 8.25 13.21
CA ILE A 87 -3.02 7.86 11.86
C ILE A 87 -3.58 6.48 11.50
N ASP A 88 -3.64 5.57 12.46
CA ASP A 88 -4.14 4.22 12.23
C ASP A 88 -5.65 4.23 11.97
N GLU A 89 -6.41 4.95 12.80
CA GLU A 89 -7.86 5.13 12.61
C GLU A 89 -8.16 5.89 11.31
N GLY A 90 -7.44 6.99 11.05
CA GLY A 90 -7.63 7.79 9.84
C GLY A 90 -7.27 7.05 8.56
N PHE A 91 -6.22 6.22 8.59
CA PHE A 91 -5.87 5.39 7.46
C PHE A 91 -6.92 4.31 7.19
N ASN A 92 -7.40 3.65 8.23
CA ASN A 92 -8.48 2.65 8.12
C ASN A 92 -9.76 3.25 7.57
N GLU A 93 -10.20 4.41 8.08
CA GLU A 93 -11.37 5.14 7.55
C GLU A 93 -11.18 5.46 6.06
N LEU A 94 -10.01 5.98 5.67
CA LEU A 94 -9.73 6.31 4.27
C LEU A 94 -9.73 5.09 3.36
N ILE A 95 -9.01 4.04 3.73
CA ILE A 95 -8.80 2.90 2.83
C ILE A 95 -10.07 2.05 2.66
N LEU A 96 -10.94 2.02 3.67
CA LEU A 96 -12.17 1.24 3.66
C LEU A 96 -13.39 2.05 3.22
N GLU A 97 -13.52 3.31 3.67
CA GLU A 97 -14.71 4.12 3.50
C GLU A 97 -14.49 5.32 2.54
N GLY A 98 -13.24 5.70 2.28
CA GLY A 98 -12.91 6.83 1.42
C GLY A 98 -13.12 8.20 2.08
N THR A 99 -13.32 8.21 3.40
CA THR A 99 -13.52 9.42 4.21
C THR A 99 -12.40 9.61 5.23
N LEU A 100 -12.23 10.82 5.75
CA LEU A 100 -11.36 11.13 6.87
C LEU A 100 -12.06 12.14 7.79
N ASN A 101 -12.30 11.76 9.04
CA ASN A 101 -13.15 12.50 9.99
C ASN A 101 -14.53 12.82 9.38
N ASN A 102 -15.18 11.84 8.76
CA ASN A 102 -16.47 11.94 8.07
C ASN A 102 -16.49 12.92 6.87
N LYS A 103 -15.33 13.29 6.33
CA LYS A 103 -15.21 14.07 5.10
C LYS A 103 -14.80 13.17 3.95
N GLU A 104 -15.52 13.24 2.83
CA GLU A 104 -15.11 12.55 1.60
C GLU A 104 -13.80 13.11 1.07
N ILE A 105 -12.86 12.22 0.73
CA ILE A 105 -11.60 12.57 0.09
C ILE A 105 -11.68 12.22 -1.39
N SER A 106 -11.49 13.22 -2.23
CA SER A 106 -11.72 13.11 -3.67
C SER A 106 -10.87 12.02 -4.33
N LEU A 107 -9.64 11.84 -3.87
CA LEU A 107 -8.71 10.82 -4.36
C LEU A 107 -9.17 9.39 -4.06
N MET A 108 -10.04 9.19 -3.06
CA MET A 108 -10.54 7.87 -2.66
C MET A 108 -11.83 7.48 -3.37
N GLN A 109 -12.46 8.39 -4.09
CA GLN A 109 -13.75 8.13 -4.74
C GLN A 109 -13.66 6.97 -5.75
N ASN A 110 -14.45 5.91 -5.55
CA ASN A 110 -14.45 4.64 -6.30
C ASN A 110 -13.07 3.94 -6.33
N SER A 111 -12.24 4.17 -5.30
CA SER A 111 -10.86 3.71 -5.26
C SER A 111 -10.42 3.23 -3.89
N THR A 112 -11.36 2.99 -2.99
CA THR A 112 -11.13 2.34 -1.70
C THR A 112 -10.75 0.88 -1.91
N PHE A 113 -10.18 0.26 -0.90
CA PHE A 113 -9.92 -1.17 -0.94
C PHE A 113 -11.22 -1.98 -0.94
N THR A 114 -12.26 -1.48 -0.27
CA THR A 114 -13.63 -2.03 -0.34
C THR A 114 -14.18 -2.00 -1.77
N ASP A 115 -14.08 -0.86 -2.48
CA ASP A 115 -14.45 -0.76 -3.89
C ASP A 115 -13.72 -1.78 -4.77
N TRP A 116 -12.46 -2.08 -4.43
CA TRP A 116 -11.65 -3.03 -5.20
C TRP A 116 -12.15 -4.46 -5.00
N VAL A 117 -12.42 -4.89 -3.77
CA VAL A 117 -12.96 -6.24 -3.51
C VAL A 117 -14.35 -6.41 -4.10
N GLU A 118 -15.22 -5.40 -4.03
CA GLU A 118 -16.55 -5.42 -4.66
C GLU A 118 -16.48 -5.60 -6.19
N LYS A 119 -15.50 -4.97 -6.85
CA LYS A 119 -15.26 -5.17 -8.29
C LYS A 119 -14.83 -6.61 -8.60
N ILE A 120 -13.97 -7.21 -7.77
CA ILE A 120 -13.57 -8.62 -7.94
C ILE A 120 -14.79 -9.53 -7.77
N GLU A 121 -15.64 -9.30 -6.77
CA GLU A 121 -16.87 -10.06 -6.55
C GLU A 121 -17.81 -9.97 -7.76
N ALA A 122 -17.99 -8.77 -8.31
CA ALA A 122 -18.82 -8.54 -9.49
C ALA A 122 -18.27 -9.24 -10.75
N GLU A 123 -16.96 -9.28 -10.96
CA GLU A 123 -16.34 -9.99 -12.07
C GLU A 123 -16.44 -11.53 -11.90
N ALA A 124 -16.27 -12.02 -10.66
CA ALA A 124 -16.44 -13.44 -10.33
C ALA A 124 -17.85 -13.94 -10.64
N ASP A 125 -18.86 -13.12 -10.34
CA ASP A 125 -20.26 -13.45 -10.57
C ASP A 125 -20.57 -13.73 -12.05
N LYS A 126 -19.90 -13.04 -12.96
CA LYS A 126 -20.06 -13.21 -14.43
C LYS A 126 -19.57 -14.57 -14.94
N ILE A 127 -18.71 -15.25 -14.21
CA ILE A 127 -18.13 -16.55 -14.55
C ILE A 127 -18.66 -17.69 -13.67
N ASP A 128 -19.84 -17.49 -13.07
CA ASP A 128 -20.50 -18.45 -12.19
C ASP A 128 -19.69 -18.83 -10.94
N ILE A 129 -18.88 -17.90 -10.43
CA ILE A 129 -18.16 -18.02 -9.16
C ILE A 129 -18.71 -16.99 -8.18
N ILE A 130 -19.00 -17.40 -6.97
CA ILE A 130 -19.34 -16.53 -5.85
C ILE A 130 -18.05 -16.36 -5.02
N VAL A 131 -17.62 -15.11 -4.85
CA VAL A 131 -16.54 -14.75 -3.93
C VAL A 131 -17.11 -13.83 -2.89
N ASN A 132 -16.72 -14.01 -1.64
CA ASN A 132 -16.97 -13.06 -0.57
C ASN A 132 -15.65 -12.79 0.15
N PHE A 133 -15.39 -11.52 0.40
CA PHE A 133 -14.25 -11.04 1.17
C PHE A 133 -14.75 -10.45 2.50
N ASP A 134 -14.03 -10.77 3.56
CA ASP A 134 -14.18 -10.11 4.86
C ASP A 134 -12.82 -9.54 5.24
N ILE A 135 -12.69 -8.21 5.20
CA ILE A 135 -11.47 -7.48 5.57
C ILE A 135 -11.50 -7.36 7.09
N LEU A 136 -10.62 -8.11 7.77
CA LEU A 136 -10.59 -8.21 9.23
C LEU A 136 -9.84 -7.05 9.86
N ASP A 137 -8.72 -6.64 9.25
CA ASP A 137 -7.84 -5.61 9.77
C ASP A 137 -6.97 -5.01 8.67
N VAL A 138 -6.59 -3.74 8.81
CA VAL A 138 -5.59 -3.07 7.97
C VAL A 138 -4.62 -2.34 8.87
N ASN A 139 -3.34 -2.71 8.80
CA ASN A 139 -2.28 -2.14 9.62
C ASN A 139 -1.25 -1.41 8.77
N ILE A 140 -0.68 -0.33 9.33
CA ILE A 140 0.41 0.42 8.73
C ILE A 140 1.61 0.43 9.67
N GLU A 141 2.80 0.23 9.10
CA GLU A 141 4.07 0.28 9.85
C GLU A 141 5.16 0.94 9.03
N GLN A 142 5.98 1.76 9.65
CA GLN A 142 7.16 2.33 9.01
C GLN A 142 8.43 1.77 9.63
N ASN A 143 8.99 0.74 8.99
CA ASN A 143 10.18 0.01 9.45
C ASN A 143 11.45 0.40 8.68
N ASP A 144 11.35 1.26 7.68
CA ASP A 144 12.48 1.91 7.01
C ASP A 144 12.15 3.39 6.71
N PRO A 145 13.17 4.25 6.55
CA PRO A 145 12.94 5.69 6.38
C PRO A 145 12.14 6.06 5.13
N TRP A 146 12.17 5.22 4.08
CA TRP A 146 11.71 5.59 2.74
C TRP A 146 10.43 4.88 2.28
N SER A 147 9.83 4.07 3.17
CA SER A 147 8.59 3.36 2.83
C SER A 147 7.75 3.03 4.04
N VAL A 148 6.46 2.89 3.81
CA VAL A 148 5.48 2.36 4.75
C VAL A 148 5.03 0.98 4.28
N LEU A 149 4.99 0.01 5.18
CA LEU A 149 4.36 -1.29 4.98
C LEU A 149 2.89 -1.18 5.33
N VAL A 150 2.04 -1.67 4.43
CA VAL A 150 0.61 -1.81 4.67
C VAL A 150 0.27 -3.28 4.59
N SER A 151 -0.38 -3.80 5.61
CA SER A 151 -0.82 -5.18 5.67
C SER A 151 -2.32 -5.26 5.92
N SER A 152 -2.98 -6.27 5.34
CA SER A 152 -4.39 -6.55 5.57
C SER A 152 -4.62 -8.03 5.72
N ASP A 153 -5.38 -8.40 6.74
CA ASP A 153 -5.86 -9.76 6.95
C ASP A 153 -7.27 -9.89 6.37
N ILE A 154 -7.43 -10.85 5.44
CA ILE A 154 -8.66 -11.02 4.68
C ILE A 154 -9.09 -12.48 4.71
N ASP A 155 -10.34 -12.72 5.06
CA ASP A 155 -10.99 -14.01 4.85
C ASP A 155 -11.62 -14.05 3.46
N ILE A 156 -11.25 -15.06 2.67
CA ILE A 156 -11.68 -15.24 1.28
C ILE A 156 -12.48 -16.52 1.19
N VAL A 157 -13.75 -16.42 0.81
CA VAL A 157 -14.62 -17.57 0.55
C VAL A 157 -14.97 -17.60 -0.93
N VAL A 158 -14.55 -18.66 -1.61
CA VAL A 158 -14.83 -18.88 -3.04
C VAL A 158 -15.71 -20.11 -3.19
N LYS A 159 -16.85 -19.98 -3.91
CA LYS A 159 -17.81 -21.05 -4.15
C LYS A 159 -18.21 -21.10 -5.62
N ASP A 160 -18.32 -22.29 -6.16
CA ASP A 160 -18.99 -22.50 -7.46
C ASP A 160 -20.52 -22.36 -7.30
N LYS A 161 -21.19 -21.58 -8.17
CA LYS A 161 -22.66 -21.42 -8.12
C LYS A 161 -23.42 -22.75 -8.20
N LYS A 162 -22.82 -23.78 -8.80
CA LYS A 162 -23.40 -25.14 -8.86
C LYS A 162 -23.13 -25.99 -7.60
N ASN A 163 -22.49 -25.41 -6.58
CA ASN A 163 -22.14 -26.09 -5.34
C ASN A 163 -21.22 -27.33 -5.52
N THR A 164 -20.42 -27.36 -6.58
CA THR A 164 -19.49 -28.46 -6.85
C THR A 164 -18.21 -28.35 -6.04
N SER A 165 -17.84 -27.16 -5.63
CA SER A 165 -16.60 -26.87 -4.89
C SER A 165 -16.69 -25.57 -4.10
N SER A 166 -15.96 -25.52 -2.99
CA SER A 166 -15.85 -24.35 -2.12
C SER A 166 -14.47 -24.31 -1.50
N TRP A 167 -13.88 -23.12 -1.40
CA TRP A 167 -12.62 -22.85 -0.70
C TRP A 167 -12.87 -21.73 0.32
N ASN A 168 -12.22 -21.91 1.47
CA ASN A 168 -12.13 -20.87 2.49
C ASN A 168 -10.66 -20.70 2.85
N ARG A 169 -10.15 -19.48 2.80
CA ARG A 169 -8.76 -19.13 3.12
C ARG A 169 -8.72 -17.82 3.89
N ASN A 170 -7.90 -17.80 4.93
CA ASN A 170 -7.40 -16.56 5.50
C ASN A 170 -6.09 -16.22 4.80
N LYS A 171 -5.92 -14.96 4.41
CA LYS A 171 -4.72 -14.46 3.72
C LYS A 171 -4.29 -13.15 4.35
N ASN A 172 -3.03 -13.07 4.76
CA ASN A 172 -2.36 -11.82 5.04
C ASN A 172 -1.75 -11.28 3.73
N ILE A 173 -2.12 -10.08 3.36
CA ILE A 173 -1.62 -9.37 2.18
C ILE A 173 -0.76 -8.22 2.66
N VAL A 174 0.43 -8.07 2.09
CA VAL A 174 1.38 -7.02 2.46
C VAL A 174 1.83 -6.28 1.23
N THR A 175 1.83 -4.97 1.30
CA THR A 175 2.37 -4.10 0.25
C THR A 175 3.29 -3.04 0.84
N LYS A 176 4.24 -2.58 0.03
CA LYS A 176 5.22 -1.56 0.41
C LYS A 176 4.96 -0.29 -0.40
N ILE A 177 4.66 0.80 0.29
CA ILE A 177 4.40 2.11 -0.31
C ILE A 177 5.65 2.96 -0.14
N SER A 178 6.29 3.37 -1.24
CA SER A 178 7.36 4.38 -1.19
C SER A 178 6.80 5.71 -0.75
N ILE A 179 7.49 6.41 0.16
CA ILE A 179 7.12 7.77 0.54
C ILE A 179 7.74 8.83 -0.38
N GLY A 180 8.62 8.41 -1.29
CA GLY A 180 9.15 9.30 -2.32
C GLY A 180 8.04 9.95 -3.13
N ASP A 181 8.23 11.23 -3.44
CA ASP A 181 7.29 12.07 -4.18
C ASP A 181 5.97 12.43 -3.45
N PHE A 182 5.74 11.95 -2.21
CA PHE A 182 4.68 12.53 -1.37
C PHE A 182 5.12 13.90 -0.85
N GLU A 183 4.16 14.82 -0.79
CA GLU A 183 4.35 16.12 -0.15
C GLU A 183 4.51 15.97 1.37
N ASP A 184 5.52 16.65 1.95
CA ASP A 184 5.73 16.58 3.40
C ASP A 184 4.64 17.34 4.16
N PRO A 185 3.93 16.67 5.08
CA PRO A 185 2.89 17.27 5.90
C PRO A 185 3.35 18.48 6.74
N LEU A 186 4.61 18.51 7.17
CA LEU A 186 5.16 19.62 7.96
C LEU A 186 5.20 20.91 7.14
N TYR A 187 5.65 20.85 5.89
CA TYR A 187 5.68 22.01 5.00
C TYR A 187 4.26 22.48 4.67
N ILE A 188 3.39 21.57 4.27
CA ILE A 188 2.00 21.89 3.93
C ILE A 188 1.31 22.62 5.08
N LYS A 189 1.38 22.03 6.29
CA LYS A 189 0.69 22.56 7.47
C LYS A 189 1.21 23.93 7.88
N ASN A 190 2.54 24.10 7.93
CA ASN A 190 3.17 25.29 8.49
C ASN A 190 3.30 26.44 7.49
N SER A 191 3.15 26.18 6.21
CA SER A 191 3.08 27.21 5.16
C SER A 191 1.65 27.55 4.73
N TYR A 192 0.64 26.91 5.33
CA TYR A 192 -0.76 27.01 4.88
C TYR A 192 -0.94 26.59 3.41
N GLY A 193 -0.19 25.57 2.99
CA GLY A 193 -0.19 25.05 1.63
C GLY A 193 0.47 25.97 0.58
N ARG A 194 1.17 27.03 0.98
CA ARG A 194 1.87 27.95 0.05
C ARG A 194 3.23 27.45 -0.39
N VAL A 195 3.91 26.71 0.48
CA VAL A 195 5.16 26.02 0.19
C VAL A 195 4.92 24.54 0.39
N THR A 196 5.24 23.74 -0.62
CA THR A 196 5.20 22.29 -0.57
C THR A 196 6.61 21.75 -0.80
N ASN A 197 6.91 20.62 -0.22
CA ASN A 197 8.19 19.96 -0.41
C ASN A 197 7.96 18.45 -0.59
N ALA A 198 8.16 17.97 -1.82
CA ALA A 198 8.09 16.54 -2.08
C ALA A 198 9.27 15.83 -1.42
N ILE A 199 9.02 14.68 -0.80
CA ILE A 199 10.05 13.88 -0.14
C ILE A 199 10.97 13.26 -1.20
N VAL A 200 12.15 13.86 -1.39
CA VAL A 200 13.17 13.37 -2.32
C VAL A 200 14.45 13.08 -1.54
N ARG A 201 14.89 11.82 -1.59
CA ARG A 201 16.14 11.42 -0.94
C ARG A 201 17.32 12.18 -1.50
N SER A 202 18.19 12.72 -0.63
CA SER A 202 19.41 13.43 -1.05
C SER A 202 20.33 12.54 -1.88
N PRO A 203 20.76 12.98 -3.06
CA PRO A 203 21.81 12.33 -3.83
C PRO A 203 23.23 12.66 -3.31
N ILE A 204 23.33 13.53 -2.28
CA ILE A 204 24.58 14.08 -1.78
C ILE A 204 25.10 13.19 -0.67
N ALA A 205 26.37 12.80 -0.75
CA ALA A 205 27.06 12.02 0.26
C ALA A 205 27.91 12.91 1.19
N ASP A 206 28.61 13.90 0.63
CA ASP A 206 29.49 14.83 1.36
C ASP A 206 28.97 16.26 1.17
N PHE A 207 28.61 16.94 2.24
CA PHE A 207 28.05 18.31 2.19
C PHE A 207 29.13 19.37 2.00
N VAL A 208 30.32 19.15 2.58
CA VAL A 208 31.45 20.08 2.51
C VAL A 208 32.71 19.36 2.05
N GLN A 209 33.30 19.87 0.97
CA GLN A 209 34.55 19.30 0.43
C GLN A 209 35.64 20.35 0.41
N GLY A 210 36.63 20.23 1.32
CA GLY A 210 37.79 21.17 1.38
C GLY A 210 37.38 22.62 1.61
N GLY A 211 36.25 22.87 2.27
CA GLY A 211 35.69 24.19 2.53
C GLY A 211 34.68 24.67 1.47
N ASP A 212 34.51 23.92 0.39
CA ASP A 212 33.46 24.18 -0.60
C ASP A 212 32.10 23.64 -0.08
N ILE A 213 31.11 24.52 0.05
CA ILE A 213 29.75 24.23 0.54
C ILE A 213 28.72 24.10 -0.58
N SER A 214 29.15 23.98 -1.84
CA SER A 214 28.25 23.92 -2.99
C SER A 214 27.23 22.77 -2.87
N ASN A 215 27.65 21.63 -2.33
CA ASN A 215 26.79 20.48 -2.08
C ASN A 215 25.74 20.77 -0.98
N LEU A 216 26.13 21.44 0.11
CA LEU A 216 25.21 21.89 1.15
C LEU A 216 24.17 22.86 0.58
N LEU A 217 24.59 23.83 -0.22
CA LEU A 217 23.67 24.77 -0.87
C LEU A 217 22.74 24.06 -1.85
N LEU A 218 23.22 23.06 -2.60
CA LEU A 218 22.38 22.25 -3.48
C LEU A 218 21.33 21.46 -2.66
N HIS A 219 21.72 20.87 -1.54
CA HIS A 219 20.81 20.19 -0.63
C HIS A 219 19.75 21.14 -0.05
N LEU A 220 20.17 22.29 0.45
CA LEU A 220 19.31 23.32 1.00
C LEU A 220 18.32 23.87 -0.04
N ASN A 221 18.79 24.21 -1.23
CA ASN A 221 17.95 24.81 -2.27
C ASN A 221 16.85 23.85 -2.81
N ASN A 222 17.08 22.55 -2.70
CA ASN A 222 16.11 21.55 -3.11
C ASN A 222 15.37 20.90 -1.92
N SER A 223 15.67 21.32 -0.70
CA SER A 223 15.13 20.76 0.55
C SER A 223 15.09 19.23 0.53
N TYR A 224 16.19 18.60 0.09
CA TYR A 224 16.32 17.14 0.04
C TYR A 224 16.26 16.52 1.43
N TYR A 225 15.98 15.23 1.50
CA TYR A 225 15.87 14.48 2.76
C TYR A 225 17.03 13.53 2.96
N ILE A 226 17.48 13.45 4.20
CA ILE A 226 18.40 12.41 4.69
C ILE A 226 17.73 11.57 5.78
N GLU A 227 18.28 10.39 6.03
CA GLU A 227 17.90 9.56 7.17
C GLU A 227 18.39 10.18 8.46
N SER A 228 17.53 10.24 9.47
CA SER A 228 17.88 10.80 10.78
C SER A 228 17.11 10.10 11.89
N SER A 229 17.83 9.43 12.78
CA SER A 229 17.20 8.79 13.95
C SER A 229 16.73 9.76 15.04
N THR A 230 17.02 11.04 14.88
CA THR A 230 16.56 12.11 15.78
C THR A 230 15.35 12.88 15.24
N ALA A 231 14.96 12.58 14.01
CA ALA A 231 13.82 13.19 13.34
C ALA A 231 12.58 12.27 13.37
N PRO A 232 11.38 12.83 13.16
CA PRO A 232 10.17 12.04 12.97
C PRO A 232 10.17 11.29 11.64
N ASN A 233 9.50 10.14 11.58
CA ASN A 233 9.24 9.45 10.34
C ASN A 233 7.99 10.02 9.63
N PHE A 234 7.68 9.52 8.43
CA PHE A 234 6.58 10.05 7.62
C PHE A 234 5.21 9.93 8.31
N LEU A 235 4.91 8.81 8.96
CA LEU A 235 3.64 8.62 9.68
C LEU A 235 3.49 9.61 10.84
N MET A 236 4.57 9.85 11.59
CA MET A 236 4.60 10.83 12.67
C MET A 236 4.41 12.26 12.15
N ARG A 237 4.97 12.58 10.97
CA ARG A 237 4.78 13.89 10.32
C ARG A 237 3.32 14.15 9.96
N LEU A 238 2.59 13.13 9.53
CA LEU A 238 1.14 13.21 9.28
C LEU A 238 0.33 13.53 10.55
N GLN A 239 0.83 13.07 11.71
CA GLN A 239 0.23 13.36 13.02
C GLN A 239 0.72 14.69 13.64
N GLY A 240 1.79 15.28 13.09
CA GLY A 240 2.45 16.43 13.70
C GLY A 240 3.25 16.05 14.96
N ASP A 241 3.59 14.78 15.14
CA ASP A 241 4.49 14.30 16.17
C ASP A 241 5.94 14.49 15.69
N LEU A 242 6.67 15.38 16.37
CA LEU A 242 8.06 15.73 16.04
C LEU A 242 9.07 14.98 16.93
N SER A 243 8.67 13.93 17.61
CA SER A 243 9.56 13.10 18.40
C SER A 243 10.48 12.22 17.52
N ASN A 244 11.54 11.71 18.14
CA ASN A 244 12.57 10.93 17.46
C ASN A 244 12.02 9.56 17.00
N SER A 245 12.44 9.14 15.81
CA SER A 245 12.14 7.81 15.26
C SER A 245 13.41 7.16 14.69
N PRO A 246 13.63 5.85 14.92
CA PRO A 246 14.72 5.13 14.25
C PRO A 246 14.65 5.16 12.73
N THR A 247 13.45 5.38 12.17
CA THR A 247 13.17 5.47 10.74
C THR A 247 12.82 6.89 10.31
N GLY A 248 13.32 7.90 11.07
CA GLY A 248 13.09 9.31 10.81
C GLY A 248 13.81 9.81 9.56
N ILE A 249 13.32 10.92 9.06
CA ILE A 249 13.90 11.67 7.96
C ILE A 249 13.92 13.15 8.30
N GLU A 250 14.91 13.87 7.80
CA GLU A 250 15.02 15.33 7.98
C GLU A 250 15.41 16.02 6.68
N SER A 251 15.04 17.28 6.55
CA SER A 251 15.44 18.16 5.46
C SER A 251 15.86 19.52 6.00
N LEU A 252 16.48 20.33 5.15
CA LEU A 252 16.75 21.74 5.44
C LEU A 252 15.67 22.61 4.77
N VAL A 253 14.99 23.43 5.58
CA VAL A 253 13.95 24.34 5.07
C VAL A 253 14.60 25.48 4.30
N ASN A 254 14.23 25.62 3.04
CA ASN A 254 14.60 26.80 2.24
C ASN A 254 13.75 28.02 2.67
N LEU A 255 14.24 28.77 3.67
CA LEU A 255 13.51 29.93 4.19
C LEU A 255 13.41 31.09 3.17
N GLY A 256 14.28 31.10 2.15
CA GLY A 256 14.16 32.04 1.04
C GLY A 256 12.84 31.84 0.28
N GLU A 257 12.44 30.61 0.04
CA GLU A 257 11.16 30.29 -0.61
C GLU A 257 9.97 30.71 0.27
N PHE A 258 10.07 30.54 1.59
CA PHE A 258 9.04 31.02 2.52
C PHE A 258 8.89 32.55 2.45
N GLN A 259 9.99 33.30 2.38
CA GLN A 259 9.97 34.75 2.21
C GLN A 259 9.34 35.16 0.89
N ASP A 260 9.67 34.49 -0.21
CA ASP A 260 9.13 34.76 -1.55
C ASP A 260 7.61 34.53 -1.60
N GLN A 261 7.10 33.60 -0.80
CA GLN A 261 5.66 33.37 -0.62
C GLN A 261 5.00 34.29 0.43
N GLY A 262 5.73 35.28 0.96
CA GLY A 262 5.25 36.23 1.96
C GLY A 262 4.95 35.62 3.31
N LEU A 263 5.61 34.51 3.65
CA LEU A 263 5.52 33.87 4.96
C LEU A 263 6.57 34.47 5.90
N PRO A 264 6.26 34.66 7.19
CA PRO A 264 7.24 35.07 8.17
C PRO A 264 8.25 33.95 8.37
N ILE A 265 9.50 34.31 8.54
CA ILE A 265 10.58 33.38 8.92
C ILE A 265 11.03 33.66 10.35
N GLU A 266 11.47 32.60 11.02
CA GLU A 266 12.05 32.65 12.37
C GLU A 266 13.56 32.53 12.30
N ASP A 267 14.26 33.21 13.23
CA ASP A 267 15.70 33.17 13.36
C ASP A 267 16.14 31.98 14.19
N ARG A 268 16.10 30.76 13.57
CA ARG A 268 16.39 29.49 14.23
C ARG A 268 16.93 28.47 13.23
N SER A 269 17.30 27.26 13.73
CA SER A 269 17.77 26.14 12.91
C SER A 269 16.83 25.86 11.74
N ALA A 270 17.40 25.70 10.54
CA ALA A 270 16.68 25.37 9.33
C ALA A 270 16.34 23.88 9.19
N VAL A 271 16.72 23.03 10.15
CA VAL A 271 16.31 21.62 10.17
C VAL A 271 14.78 21.54 10.37
N ASP A 272 14.09 20.90 9.48
CA ASP A 272 12.63 21.01 9.31
C ASP A 272 11.81 20.76 10.59
N TYR A 273 12.02 19.61 11.26
CA TYR A 273 11.26 19.28 12.47
C TYR A 273 11.64 20.17 13.68
N ILE A 274 12.83 20.77 13.67
CA ILE A 274 13.23 21.80 14.63
C ILE A 274 12.59 23.13 14.26
N TYR A 275 12.68 23.52 12.99
CA TYR A 275 12.13 24.78 12.48
C TYR A 275 10.62 24.87 12.71
N PHE A 276 9.88 23.81 12.38
CA PHE A 276 8.42 23.75 12.56
C PHE A 276 8.01 23.37 14.00
N GLY A 277 8.95 22.99 14.84
CA GLY A 277 8.73 22.63 16.24
C GLY A 277 8.82 23.82 17.20
N THR A 278 8.67 23.51 18.47
CA THR A 278 8.78 24.49 19.57
C THR A 278 10.06 24.36 20.39
N GLN A 279 10.99 23.49 19.96
CA GLN A 279 12.23 23.22 20.66
C GLN A 279 13.12 24.49 20.64
N SER A 280 13.76 24.77 21.77
CA SER A 280 14.78 25.82 21.87
C SER A 280 16.16 25.20 21.66
N THR A 281 16.90 25.71 20.70
CA THR A 281 18.23 25.25 20.31
C THR A 281 19.24 26.40 20.38
N THR A 282 20.53 26.07 20.36
CA THR A 282 21.59 27.03 20.15
C THR A 282 21.97 26.94 18.67
N ASP A 283 21.70 28.01 17.94
CA ASP A 283 21.78 28.04 16.47
C ASP A 283 22.94 28.91 16.01
N TYR A 284 23.62 28.46 14.99
CA TYR A 284 24.81 29.07 14.39
C TYR A 284 24.57 29.38 12.92
N GLY A 285 24.98 30.60 12.52
CA GLY A 285 25.12 30.92 11.09
C GLY A 285 26.29 30.13 10.49
N ILE A 286 26.25 29.87 9.20
CA ILE A 286 27.31 29.13 8.50
C ILE A 286 27.92 30.03 7.45
N ASP A 287 29.25 30.13 7.44
CA ASP A 287 29.96 30.97 6.47
C ASP A 287 29.69 30.56 5.02
N GLY A 288 29.42 31.53 4.16
CA GLY A 288 29.10 31.31 2.78
C GLY A 288 27.65 30.93 2.47
N THR A 289 26.78 30.81 3.48
CA THR A 289 25.35 30.58 3.30
C THR A 289 24.55 31.90 3.42
N PRO A 290 23.27 31.93 3.02
CA PRO A 290 22.41 33.10 3.24
C PRO A 290 22.28 33.44 4.74
N ASP A 291 22.11 34.72 5.08
CA ASP A 291 22.03 35.23 6.47
C ASP A 291 20.92 34.55 7.30
N TRP A 292 19.85 34.10 6.66
CA TRP A 292 18.74 33.42 7.32
C TRP A 292 19.02 31.93 7.62
N PHE A 293 20.08 31.34 7.04
CA PHE A 293 20.38 29.94 7.24
C PHE A 293 21.15 29.72 8.53
N LYS A 294 20.58 28.94 9.44
CA LYS A 294 21.21 28.53 10.68
C LYS A 294 21.07 27.05 10.92
N LEU A 295 22.01 26.46 11.62
CA LEU A 295 21.93 25.08 12.11
C LEU A 295 22.13 25.05 13.61
N ASP A 296 21.42 24.18 14.29
CA ASP A 296 21.63 23.93 15.71
C ASP A 296 22.89 23.10 15.95
N SER A 297 23.38 23.13 17.19
CA SER A 297 24.63 22.49 17.61
C SER A 297 24.70 20.98 17.28
N ASN A 298 23.57 20.29 17.24
CA ASN A 298 23.53 18.83 16.99
C ASN A 298 23.68 18.49 15.51
N HIS A 299 23.27 19.41 14.62
CA HIS A 299 23.28 19.19 13.19
C HIS A 299 24.53 19.72 12.48
N LEU A 300 25.41 20.50 13.17
CA LEU A 300 26.68 20.96 12.59
C LEU A 300 27.54 19.80 12.06
N ALA A 301 27.60 18.69 12.82
CA ALA A 301 28.38 17.52 12.43
C ALA A 301 27.73 16.72 11.30
N ILE A 302 26.40 16.64 11.28
CA ILE A 302 25.63 15.92 10.25
C ILE A 302 25.86 16.57 8.89
N TYR A 303 25.82 17.92 8.84
CA TYR A 303 26.03 18.70 7.63
C TYR A 303 27.48 19.16 7.42
N GLU A 304 28.44 18.62 8.19
CA GLU A 304 29.91 18.81 8.03
C GLU A 304 30.38 20.27 8.16
N VAL A 305 29.67 21.14 8.91
CA VAL A 305 29.91 22.57 8.96
C VAL A 305 30.46 23.06 10.32
N GLN A 306 30.99 22.17 11.17
CA GLN A 306 31.48 22.54 12.53
C GLN A 306 32.57 23.63 12.52
N ASN A 307 33.35 23.69 11.43
CA ASN A 307 34.45 24.64 11.28
C ASN A 307 34.07 25.90 10.49
N LEU A 308 32.80 26.02 10.09
CA LEU A 308 32.27 27.13 9.27
C LEU A 308 31.25 27.97 10.02
N THR A 309 31.13 27.81 11.34
CA THR A 309 30.21 28.58 12.19
C THR A 309 30.67 30.04 12.36
N ILE A 310 29.68 30.96 12.28
CA ILE A 310 29.85 32.41 12.47
C ILE A 310 28.92 32.97 13.55
#